data_a477ab735046a761eccae7cfca6a023d
#
_entry.id   a477ab735046a761eccae7cfca6a023d
#
_cell.length_a   1.000
_cell.length_b   1.000
_cell.length_c   1.000
_cell.angle_alpha   90.00
_cell.angle_beta   90.00
_cell.angle_gamma   90.00
#
_symmetry.space_group_name_H-M   'P 1'
#
loop_
_entity.id
_entity.type
_entity.pdbx_description
1 polymer ?
#
loop_
_entity_poly.entity_id
_entity_poly.type
_entity_poly.pdbx_seq_one_letter_code
_entity_poly.pdbx_strand_id
1 'polypeptide(L)' 'MSTTTRGPVIRFQTLGGAHVHVTARTGGYTWQCQGCDQAEEFGQPLPTARTAANGHAGLCRSIPKTAT' A
#
# COMPACT_ATOMS: atom_id res chain seq x y z
N MET A 1 23.95 -8.87 1.00
CA MET A 1 23.46 -8.73 0.71
C MET A 1 22.56 -8.42 0.87
N SER A 2 22.07 -8.22 0.66
CA SER A 2 21.30 -8.02 0.65
C SER A 2 20.40 -7.73 0.85
N THR A 3 19.86 -7.34 0.76
CA THR A 3 19.11 -7.08 0.91
C THR A 3 18.20 -6.86 1.15
N THR A 4 17.76 -6.61 1.08
CA THR A 4 16.89 -6.71 1.29
C THR A 4 15.92 -5.89 1.47
N THR A 5 15.85 -4.79 1.28
CA THR A 5 14.85 -4.02 1.28
C THR A 5 14.22 -4.16 0.11
N ARG A 6 13.03 -4.37 0.05
CA ARG A 6 12.35 -4.44 -1.03
C ARG A 6 11.49 -3.40 -1.09
N GLY A 7 11.26 -2.63 -2.00
CA GLY A 7 10.24 -1.65 -2.16
C GLY A 7 8.92 -2.31 -2.28
N PRO A 8 7.86 -1.55 -2.49
CA PRO A 8 6.54 -2.13 -2.67
C PRO A 8 6.50 -3.00 -3.90
N VAL A 9 5.75 -4.08 -3.82
CA VAL A 9 5.59 -4.95 -4.99
C VAL A 9 4.53 -4.40 -5.93
N ILE A 10 3.57 -3.65 -5.41
CA ILE A 10 2.52 -3.04 -6.23
C ILE A 10 2.21 -1.68 -5.66
N ARG A 11 1.88 -0.74 -6.50
CA ARG A 11 1.41 0.57 -6.07
C ARG A 11 0.14 0.90 -6.81
N PHE A 12 -0.81 1.49 -6.09
CA PHE A 12 -2.01 2.01 -6.70
C PHE A 12 -2.10 3.49 -6.38
N GLN A 13 -2.59 4.29 -7.29
CA GLN A 13 -2.72 5.71 -7.05
C GLN A 13 -4.12 6.02 -6.55
N THR A 14 -4.24 6.83 -5.50
CA THR A 14 -5.55 7.22 -4.99
C THR A 14 -6.14 8.30 -5.88
N LEU A 15 -7.41 8.60 -5.64
CA LEU A 15 -8.06 9.65 -6.41
C LEU A 15 -7.42 11.00 -6.15
N GLY A 16 -6.81 11.19 -5.00
CA GLY A 16 -6.15 12.44 -4.70
C GLY A 16 -4.70 12.52 -5.11
N GLY A 17 -4.15 11.46 -5.66
CA GLY A 17 -2.77 11.47 -6.13
C GLY A 17 -1.77 10.82 -5.22
N ALA A 18 -2.17 10.36 -4.04
CA ALA A 18 -1.26 9.62 -3.17
C ALA A 18 -1.15 8.20 -3.68
N HIS A 19 -0.36 7.38 -3.02
CA HIS A 19 -0.18 5.99 -3.43
C HIS A 19 -0.49 5.04 -2.30
N VAL A 20 -1.01 3.88 -2.66
CA VAL A 20 -1.20 2.78 -1.72
C VAL A 20 -0.18 1.72 -2.12
N HIS A 21 0.70 1.37 -1.18
CA HIS A 21 1.77 0.42 -1.45
C HIS A 21 1.42 -0.94 -0.86
N VAL A 22 1.59 -1.97 -1.66
CA VAL A 22 1.48 -3.35 -1.19
C VAL A 22 2.88 -3.87 -1.05
N THR A 23 3.23 -4.35 0.13
CA THR A 23 4.60 -4.74 0.45
C THR A 23 4.62 -6.18 0.94
N ALA A 24 5.63 -6.93 0.54
CA ALA A 24 5.80 -8.29 1.02
C ALA A 24 6.36 -8.27 2.42
N ARG A 25 5.83 -9.13 3.28
CA ARG A 25 6.29 -9.24 4.64
C ARG A 25 6.38 -10.67 5.03
N THR A 26 7.02 -10.95 6.15
CA THR A 26 7.00 -12.28 6.70
C THR A 26 5.57 -12.63 7.00
N GLY A 27 5.09 -13.70 6.46
CA GLY A 27 3.72 -14.11 6.71
C GLY A 27 2.72 -13.61 5.69
N GLY A 28 3.14 -12.87 4.69
CA GLY A 28 2.21 -12.47 3.65
C GLY A 28 2.47 -11.08 3.11
N TYR A 29 1.41 -10.40 2.72
CA TYR A 29 1.52 -9.08 2.14
C TYR A 29 0.65 -8.11 2.93
N THR A 30 1.10 -6.87 3.06
CA THR A 30 0.30 -5.84 3.71
C THR A 30 0.24 -4.64 2.78
N TRP A 31 -0.65 -3.70 3.07
CA TRP A 31 -0.71 -2.49 2.27
C TRP A 31 -0.82 -1.29 3.18
N GLN A 32 -0.38 -0.16 2.68
CA GLN A 32 -0.45 1.09 3.43
C GLN A 32 -0.70 2.24 2.47
N CYS A 33 -1.60 3.13 2.83
CA CYS A 33 -1.87 4.32 2.05
C CYS A 33 -0.94 5.43 2.50
N GLN A 34 -0.24 6.00 1.54
CA GLN A 34 0.72 7.05 1.85
C GLN A 34 0.05 8.41 2.01
N GLY A 35 -1.25 8.48 1.81
CA GLY A 35 -1.96 9.73 1.97
C GLY A 35 -2.68 9.84 3.29
N CYS A 36 -3.47 8.83 3.65
CA CYS A 36 -4.26 8.88 4.86
C CYS A 36 -3.76 7.96 5.96
N ASP A 37 -2.66 7.25 5.73
CA ASP A 37 -2.04 6.35 6.70
C ASP A 37 -2.87 5.12 7.03
N GLN A 38 -3.93 4.86 6.30
CA GLN A 38 -4.67 3.65 6.54
C GLN A 38 -3.83 2.47 6.10
N ALA A 39 -3.82 1.41 6.84
CA ALA A 39 -2.97 0.27 6.55
C ALA A 39 -3.58 -1.01 7.06
N GLU A 40 -3.13 -2.12 6.47
CA GLU A 40 -3.52 -3.42 6.93
C GLU A 40 -2.36 -3.96 7.75
N GLU A 41 -2.61 -4.38 8.97
CA GLU A 41 -1.56 -4.83 9.85
C GLU A 41 -1.26 -6.32 9.75
N PHE A 42 -2.14 -7.11 9.22
CA PHE A 42 -1.93 -8.54 9.19
C PHE A 42 -1.57 -9.00 7.80
N GLY A 43 -0.61 -9.91 7.71
CA GLY A 43 -0.21 -10.44 6.42
C GLY A 43 -1.36 -11.18 5.75
N GLN A 44 -1.50 -11.02 4.46
CA GLN A 44 -2.55 -11.63 3.70
C GLN A 44 -1.99 -12.18 2.40
N PRO A 45 -2.69 -13.12 1.76
CA PRO A 45 -2.26 -13.55 0.43
C PRO A 45 -2.24 -12.37 -0.52
N LEU A 46 -1.35 -12.42 -1.49
CA LEU A 46 -1.20 -11.31 -2.41
C LEU A 46 -2.51 -10.91 -3.09
N PRO A 47 -3.33 -11.83 -3.59
CA PRO A 47 -4.58 -11.40 -4.23
C PRO A 47 -5.49 -10.64 -3.27
N THR A 48 -5.51 -11.03 -2.00
CA THR A 48 -6.35 -10.36 -1.02
C THR A 48 -5.80 -8.97 -0.73
N ALA A 49 -4.51 -8.85 -0.50
CA ALA A 49 -3.90 -7.56 -0.21
C ALA A 49 -4.05 -6.62 -1.40
N ARG A 50 -3.88 -7.15 -2.60
CA ARG A 50 -4.01 -6.35 -3.80
C ARG A 50 -5.42 -5.82 -3.98
N THR A 51 -6.42 -6.67 -3.77
CA THR A 51 -7.80 -6.26 -3.92
C THR A 51 -8.14 -5.19 -2.88
N ALA A 52 -7.70 -5.39 -1.64
CA ALA A 52 -7.99 -4.41 -0.60
C ALA A 52 -7.31 -3.08 -0.88
N ALA A 53 -6.05 -3.12 -1.31
CA ALA A 53 -5.32 -1.89 -1.60
C ALA A 53 -5.94 -1.15 -2.79
N ASN A 54 -6.32 -1.89 -3.82
CA ASN A 54 -6.93 -1.28 -4.98
C ASN A 54 -8.29 -0.68 -4.61
N GLY A 55 -9.07 -1.38 -3.79
CA GLY A 55 -10.36 -0.85 -3.35
C GLY A 55 -10.20 0.43 -2.55
N HIS A 56 -9.22 0.46 -1.64
CA HIS A 56 -8.96 1.67 -0.88
C HIS A 56 -8.52 2.81 -1.82
N ALA A 57 -7.63 2.52 -2.74
CA ALA A 57 -7.14 3.54 -3.65
C ALA A 57 -8.27 4.15 -4.47
N GLY A 58 -9.24 3.34 -4.83
CA GLY A 58 -10.36 3.81 -5.63
C GLY A 58 -11.32 4.70 -4.86
N LEU A 59 -11.25 4.68 -3.54
CA LEU A 59 -12.15 5.49 -2.73
C LEU A 59 -11.44 6.62 -1.99
N CYS A 60 -10.14 6.51 -1.81
CA CYS A 60 -9.42 7.47 -1.01
C CYS A 60 -9.09 8.72 -1.81
N ARG A 61 -9.40 9.86 -1.27
CA ARG A 61 -9.09 11.11 -1.94
C ARG A 61 -7.93 11.85 -1.30
N SER A 62 -7.17 11.19 -0.47
CA SER A 62 -6.08 11.91 0.17
C SER A 62 -5.00 12.24 -0.82
N ILE A 63 -4.34 13.34 -0.57
CA ILE A 63 -3.22 13.77 -1.39
C ILE A 63 -1.95 13.28 -0.73
N PRO A 64 -0.82 13.32 -1.44
CA PRO A 64 0.43 12.86 -0.87
C PRO A 64 0.81 13.66 0.35
N LYS A 65 1.29 12.96 1.39
CA LYS A 65 1.61 13.65 2.58
C LYS A 65 2.89 14.37 2.48
N THR A 66 3.67 14.10 1.54
CA THR A 66 4.93 14.70 1.50
C THR A 66 4.92 16.06 1.16
N ALA A 67 3.90 16.55 0.89
CA ALA A 67 3.90 17.80 0.47
C ALA A 67 4.45 18.65 1.43
N THR A 68 4.80 18.80 2.19
CA THR A 68 5.21 19.77 3.03
C THR A 68 6.06 20.59 2.67
#